data_dac51134cf8ef751ea5431337f3b443e
#
_entry.id   dac51134cf8ef751ea5431337f3b443e
#
_cell.length_a   1.000
_cell.length_b   1.000
_cell.length_c   1.000
_cell.angle_alpha   90.00
_cell.angle_beta   90.00
_cell.angle_gamma   90.00
#
_symmetry.space_group_name_H-M   'P 1'
#
loop_
_entity.id
_entity.type
_entity.pdbx_description
1 polymer ?
#
loop_
_entity_poly.entity_id
_entity_poly.type
_entity_poly.pdbx_seq_one_letter_code
_entity_poly.pdbx_strand_id
1 'polypeptide(L)'
;MATKLWTFVSGARVEFIVVAMALLILGGQTQAAPFLPNFDSATFEPGAAIDNTYFPLTDNKLRVFQGEVESDGVLANERFEFTTLGTGPTILGVQTTTRRDRAFKDGVLVEDTFDFYAQDTTGNVWYFGEDVTNYRYDEAGNLIGTDSESAWLAGANGALPGFIMPADLTLGFNYFQESAPIDEALDQATTIAIGQFVSIAFGDYNNVLKVLETSELIPDLREFKYYAPGQGLILLEEGLSADLSNPTGRLELVSEVPLPATLWLLALGLTGLSQARSRRI
;
A
#
# COMPACT_ATOMS: atom_id res chain seq x y z
N MET A 1 -0.39 -0.34 -1.32
CA MET A 1 -1.12 -0.95 -0.21
C MET A 1 -2.58 -0.58 -0.37
N ALA A 2 -3.34 -1.42 -1.02
CA ALA A 2 -4.76 -1.22 -1.12
C ALA A 2 -5.37 -1.63 0.20
N THR A 3 -5.70 -0.66 1.03
CA THR A 3 -6.56 -0.94 2.18
C THR A 3 -7.93 -1.26 1.61
N LYS A 4 -8.17 -2.56 1.30
CA LYS A 4 -9.51 -3.01 0.91
C LYS A 4 -10.45 -2.74 2.06
N LEU A 5 -11.29 -1.72 1.92
CA LEU A 5 -12.44 -1.51 2.81
C LEU A 5 -13.30 -2.78 2.79
N TRP A 6 -13.31 -3.50 3.90
CA TRP A 6 -14.16 -4.66 4.07
C TRP A 6 -15.61 -4.22 4.21
N THR A 7 -16.35 -4.19 3.11
CA THR A 7 -17.80 -4.12 3.16
C THR A 7 -18.37 -5.50 3.45
N PHE A 8 -19.03 -5.65 4.58
CA PHE A 8 -19.90 -6.79 4.83
C PHE A 8 -21.05 -6.76 3.81
N VAL A 9 -20.98 -7.62 2.80
CA VAL A 9 -22.09 -7.80 1.86
C VAL A 9 -23.17 -8.60 2.55
N SER A 10 -24.18 -7.92 3.09
CA SER A 10 -25.46 -8.54 3.41
C SER A 10 -26.22 -8.74 2.10
N GLY A 11 -26.58 -9.99 1.80
CA GLY A 11 -27.25 -10.38 0.57
C GLY A 11 -28.57 -9.64 0.32
N ALA A 12 -28.57 -8.69 -0.58
CA ALA A 12 -29.75 -8.07 -1.14
C ALA A 12 -29.93 -8.52 -2.59
N ARG A 13 -31.10 -9.07 -2.90
CA ARG A 13 -31.51 -9.50 -4.24
C ARG A 13 -31.54 -8.30 -5.19
N VAL A 14 -30.83 -8.40 -6.30
CA VAL A 14 -30.87 -7.41 -7.38
C VAL A 14 -32.15 -7.63 -8.19
N GLU A 15 -33.08 -6.70 -8.09
CA GLU A 15 -34.21 -6.58 -9.04
C GLU A 15 -33.76 -5.70 -10.21
N PHE A 16 -33.83 -6.25 -11.41
CA PHE A 16 -33.53 -5.53 -12.65
C PHE A 16 -34.64 -4.52 -12.97
N ILE A 17 -34.36 -3.23 -12.82
CA ILE A 17 -35.18 -2.17 -13.39
C ILE A 17 -34.54 -1.73 -14.71
N VAL A 18 -35.22 -2.00 -15.82
CA VAL A 18 -34.86 -1.46 -17.13
C VAL A 18 -35.32 0.00 -17.20
N VAL A 19 -34.37 0.94 -17.14
CA VAL A 19 -34.65 2.36 -17.38
C VAL A 19 -34.06 2.76 -18.73
N ALA A 20 -34.91 3.36 -19.57
CA ALA A 20 -34.56 3.80 -20.92
C ALA A 20 -33.50 4.90 -20.90
N MET A 21 -32.50 4.72 -21.75
CA MET A 21 -31.31 5.52 -21.91
C MET A 21 -31.61 6.81 -22.68
N ALA A 22 -31.60 7.95 -22.02
CA ALA A 22 -31.47 9.25 -22.67
C ALA A 22 -29.99 9.57 -22.83
N LEU A 23 -29.49 9.62 -24.06
CA LEU A 23 -28.10 9.97 -24.39
C LEU A 23 -27.87 11.46 -24.06
N LEU A 24 -27.37 11.76 -22.89
CA LEU A 24 -26.71 13.02 -22.60
C LEU A 24 -25.21 12.83 -22.93
N ILE A 25 -24.78 13.42 -24.05
CA ILE A 25 -23.35 13.55 -24.36
C ILE A 25 -22.77 14.61 -23.39
N LEU A 26 -22.51 14.21 -22.19
CA LEU A 26 -21.57 14.90 -21.32
C LEU A 26 -20.17 14.60 -21.86
N GLY A 27 -19.47 15.61 -22.31
CA GLY A 27 -18.06 15.51 -22.72
C GLY A 27 -17.24 15.01 -21.53
N GLY A 28 -17.16 13.70 -21.37
CA GLY A 28 -16.27 13.07 -20.42
C GLY A 28 -14.85 13.41 -20.86
N GLN A 29 -14.11 14.10 -19.99
CA GLN A 29 -12.68 14.18 -20.11
C GLN A 29 -12.18 12.73 -20.09
N THR A 30 -11.69 12.21 -21.21
CA THR A 30 -11.00 10.92 -21.22
C THR A 30 -9.73 11.10 -20.42
N GLN A 31 -9.75 10.66 -19.17
CA GLN A 31 -8.54 10.56 -18.39
C GLN A 31 -7.62 9.60 -19.16
N ALA A 32 -6.37 10.02 -19.38
CA ALA A 32 -5.39 9.15 -20.00
C ALA A 32 -5.27 7.87 -19.18
N ALA A 33 -5.09 6.74 -19.86
CA ALA A 33 -4.84 5.48 -19.17
C ALA A 33 -3.60 5.63 -18.25
N PRO A 34 -3.60 4.98 -17.08
CA PRO A 34 -2.47 5.01 -16.16
C PRO A 34 -1.19 4.55 -16.85
N PHE A 35 -0.09 5.17 -16.53
CA PHE A 35 1.21 4.77 -17.02
C PHE A 35 1.63 3.45 -16.36
N LEU A 36 1.83 2.41 -17.16
CA LEU A 36 2.47 1.18 -16.72
C LEU A 36 3.97 1.27 -17.02
N PRO A 37 4.85 1.25 -16.00
CA PRO A 37 6.28 1.37 -16.24
C PRO A 37 6.84 0.13 -16.97
N ASN A 38 7.79 0.36 -17.86
CA ASN A 38 8.46 -0.72 -18.58
C ASN A 38 9.59 -1.29 -17.74
N PHE A 39 9.35 -2.44 -17.11
CA PHE A 39 10.32 -3.11 -16.25
C PHE A 39 11.61 -3.51 -17.00
N ASP A 40 11.52 -3.92 -18.26
CA ASP A 40 12.70 -4.35 -19.04
C ASP A 40 13.71 -3.21 -19.28
N SER A 41 13.30 -1.96 -19.12
CA SER A 41 14.18 -0.80 -19.24
C SER A 41 14.79 -0.33 -17.94
N ALA A 42 14.37 -0.90 -16.80
CA ALA A 42 14.86 -0.53 -15.49
C ALA A 42 16.20 -1.21 -15.18
N THR A 43 17.03 -0.53 -14.40
CA THR A 43 18.32 -1.07 -13.92
C THR A 43 18.35 -0.97 -12.40
N PHE A 44 18.68 -2.07 -11.74
CA PHE A 44 18.76 -2.15 -10.28
C PHE A 44 20.17 -2.49 -9.84
N GLU A 45 20.68 -1.80 -8.80
CA GLU A 45 21.92 -2.16 -8.15
C GLU A 45 21.63 -3.17 -7.03
N PRO A 46 22.30 -4.33 -7.00
CA PRO A 46 22.06 -5.34 -5.97
C PRO A 46 22.28 -4.80 -4.56
N GLY A 47 21.24 -4.91 -3.72
CA GLY A 47 21.30 -4.46 -2.32
C GLY A 47 21.29 -2.95 -2.13
N ALA A 48 20.95 -2.18 -3.17
CA ALA A 48 20.78 -0.74 -3.03
C ALA A 48 19.73 -0.41 -1.97
N ALA A 49 19.99 0.62 -1.19
CA ALA A 49 19.01 1.13 -0.24
C ALA A 49 17.87 1.82 -1.00
N ILE A 50 16.67 1.75 -0.47
CA ILE A 50 15.54 2.57 -0.93
C ILE A 50 15.62 3.90 -0.17
N ASP A 51 16.21 4.92 -0.80
CA ASP A 51 16.46 6.25 -0.23
C ASP A 51 15.68 7.37 -0.95
N ASN A 52 14.68 7.00 -1.75
CA ASN A 52 13.79 7.95 -2.39
C ASN A 52 13.26 8.98 -1.38
N THR A 53 13.24 10.24 -1.77
CA THR A 53 12.89 11.37 -0.88
C THR A 53 11.55 11.20 -0.19
N TYR A 54 10.55 10.63 -0.86
CA TYR A 54 9.19 10.49 -0.32
C TYR A 54 8.81 9.06 0.09
N PHE A 55 9.69 8.08 -0.21
CA PHE A 55 9.47 6.68 0.16
C PHE A 55 10.77 6.03 0.65
N PRO A 56 11.41 6.57 1.70
CA PRO A 56 12.63 5.95 2.23
C PRO A 56 12.30 4.71 3.06
N LEU A 57 13.04 3.61 2.82
CA LEU A 57 13.00 2.38 3.62
C LEU A 57 14.38 2.06 4.22
N THR A 58 15.07 3.10 4.68
CA THR A 58 16.45 3.00 5.19
C THR A 58 16.52 2.87 6.71
N ASP A 59 15.43 3.14 7.41
CA ASP A 59 15.40 3.13 8.87
C ASP A 59 14.79 1.85 9.45
N ASN A 60 15.28 1.47 10.62
CA ASN A 60 14.80 0.34 11.38
C ASN A 60 13.84 0.83 12.48
N LYS A 61 12.68 1.29 12.07
CA LYS A 61 11.66 1.81 12.96
C LYS A 61 10.33 1.10 12.75
N LEU A 62 9.59 0.95 13.82
CA LEU A 62 8.16 0.71 13.79
C LEU A 62 7.48 2.07 13.70
N ARG A 63 6.70 2.30 12.66
CA ARG A 63 5.83 3.46 12.50
C ARG A 63 4.39 3.07 12.77
N VAL A 64 3.71 3.85 13.57
CA VAL A 64 2.31 3.59 13.94
C VAL A 64 1.45 4.74 13.48
N PHE A 65 0.42 4.40 12.71
CA PHE A 65 -0.63 5.30 12.27
C PHE A 65 -1.91 4.93 13.01
N GLN A 66 -2.67 5.93 13.42
CA GLN A 66 -3.95 5.73 14.09
C GLN A 66 -4.96 6.78 13.65
N GLY A 67 -6.23 6.37 13.65
CA GLY A 67 -7.35 7.25 13.39
C GLY A 67 -8.68 6.53 13.48
N GLU A 68 -9.72 7.28 13.19
CA GLU A 68 -11.08 6.76 13.12
C GLU A 68 -11.53 6.74 11.65
N VAL A 69 -12.19 5.66 11.26
CA VAL A 69 -12.74 5.48 9.91
C VAL A 69 -14.21 5.11 10.05
N GLU A 70 -15.08 5.82 9.33
CA GLU A 70 -16.50 5.51 9.23
C GLU A 70 -16.75 4.66 7.97
N SER A 71 -17.35 3.49 8.17
CA SER A 71 -17.81 2.63 7.10
C SER A 71 -19.25 2.21 7.37
N ASP A 72 -20.16 2.45 6.44
CA ASP A 72 -21.59 2.13 6.54
C ASP A 72 -22.25 2.69 7.82
N GLY A 73 -21.85 3.88 8.25
CA GLY A 73 -22.35 4.53 9.47
C GLY A 73 -21.82 3.94 10.77
N VAL A 74 -20.82 3.07 10.71
CA VAL A 74 -20.13 2.50 11.87
C VAL A 74 -18.72 3.10 11.96
N LEU A 75 -18.43 3.75 13.08
CA LEU A 75 -17.11 4.29 13.38
C LEU A 75 -16.23 3.19 13.99
N ALA A 76 -15.04 2.98 13.45
CA ALA A 76 -14.05 2.06 13.96
C ALA A 76 -12.71 2.77 14.19
N ASN A 77 -11.99 2.34 15.21
CA ASN A 77 -10.60 2.77 15.40
C ASN A 77 -9.69 1.91 14.52
N GLU A 78 -8.99 2.54 13.61
CA GLU A 78 -8.01 1.86 12.77
C GLU A 78 -6.59 2.22 13.16
N ARG A 79 -5.70 1.23 13.05
CA ARG A 79 -4.28 1.37 13.34
C ARG A 79 -3.48 0.58 12.32
N PHE A 80 -2.49 1.24 11.72
CA PHE A 80 -1.49 0.60 10.87
C PHE A 80 -0.12 0.62 11.54
N GLU A 81 0.63 -0.45 11.33
CA GLU A 81 2.01 -0.60 11.79
C GLU A 81 2.92 -0.96 10.63
N PHE A 82 3.86 -0.08 10.29
CA PHE A 82 4.82 -0.29 9.22
C PHE A 82 6.21 -0.53 9.78
N THR A 83 6.88 -1.59 9.27
CA THR A 83 8.23 -1.98 9.71
C THR A 83 9.06 -2.42 8.52
N THR A 84 10.17 -1.73 8.26
CA THR A 84 11.16 -2.19 7.29
C THR A 84 11.95 -3.37 7.87
N LEU A 85 11.90 -4.53 7.23
CA LEU A 85 12.57 -5.75 7.68
C LEU A 85 13.93 -5.97 7.01
N GLY A 86 14.29 -5.15 6.02
CA GLY A 86 15.54 -5.28 5.26
C GLY A 86 15.39 -6.18 4.05
N THR A 87 16.43 -6.98 3.75
CA THR A 87 16.52 -7.78 2.52
C THR A 87 15.35 -8.77 2.40
N GLY A 88 14.62 -8.65 1.29
CA GLY A 88 13.49 -9.50 0.92
C GLY A 88 13.87 -10.61 -0.09
N PRO A 89 12.87 -11.24 -0.71
CA PRO A 89 13.08 -12.22 -1.77
C PRO A 89 13.66 -11.59 -3.04
N THR A 90 14.28 -12.42 -3.90
CA THR A 90 14.64 -12.02 -5.26
C THR A 90 13.45 -12.28 -6.19
N ILE A 91 12.88 -11.23 -6.80
CA ILE A 91 11.73 -11.31 -7.69
C ILE A 91 12.13 -10.77 -9.06
N LEU A 92 11.86 -11.49 -10.14
CA LEU A 92 12.30 -11.17 -11.51
C LEU A 92 13.82 -10.84 -11.62
N GLY A 93 14.64 -11.46 -10.77
CA GLY A 93 16.08 -11.23 -10.73
C GLY A 93 16.51 -10.01 -9.90
N VAL A 94 15.59 -9.25 -9.34
CA VAL A 94 15.85 -8.07 -8.50
C VAL A 94 15.79 -8.44 -7.02
N GLN A 95 16.83 -8.08 -6.26
CA GLN A 95 16.84 -8.22 -4.80
C GLN A 95 15.97 -7.13 -4.21
N THR A 96 14.88 -7.53 -3.53
CA THR A 96 13.93 -6.60 -2.93
C THR A 96 14.28 -6.25 -1.48
N THR A 97 13.63 -5.20 -0.97
CA THR A 97 13.52 -4.87 0.45
C THR A 97 12.11 -5.21 0.91
N THR A 98 11.98 -5.88 2.04
CA THR A 98 10.68 -6.20 2.64
C THR A 98 10.27 -5.13 3.64
N ARG A 99 9.03 -4.65 3.52
CA ARG A 99 8.30 -3.94 4.57
C ARG A 99 7.17 -4.83 5.06
N ARG A 100 6.97 -4.90 6.36
CA ARG A 100 5.80 -5.55 6.96
C ARG A 100 4.81 -4.50 7.34
N ASP A 101 3.58 -4.69 6.93
CA ASP A 101 2.44 -3.83 7.19
C ASP A 101 1.38 -4.63 7.94
N ARG A 102 0.90 -4.10 9.06
CA ARG A 102 -0.16 -4.73 9.85
C ARG A 102 -1.31 -3.76 10.03
N ALA A 103 -2.52 -4.21 9.71
CA ALA A 103 -3.74 -3.45 9.91
C ALA A 103 -4.55 -4.02 11.08
N PHE A 104 -5.04 -3.12 11.93
CA PHE A 104 -5.88 -3.45 13.08
C PHE A 104 -7.15 -2.62 13.02
N LYS A 105 -8.29 -3.27 13.35
CA LYS A 105 -9.58 -2.61 13.53
C LYS A 105 -10.08 -2.88 14.93
N ASP A 106 -10.38 -1.82 15.69
CA ASP A 106 -10.75 -1.88 17.11
C ASP A 106 -9.81 -2.73 17.98
N GLY A 107 -8.51 -2.68 17.65
CA GLY A 107 -7.45 -3.41 18.35
C GLY A 107 -7.26 -4.85 17.89
N VAL A 108 -8.07 -5.35 16.97
CA VAL A 108 -7.99 -6.71 16.42
C VAL A 108 -7.17 -6.69 15.12
N LEU A 109 -6.18 -7.56 14.99
CA LEU A 109 -5.39 -7.72 13.75
C LEU A 109 -6.27 -8.26 12.64
N VAL A 110 -6.44 -7.50 11.55
CA VAL A 110 -7.26 -7.88 10.41
C VAL A 110 -6.45 -8.23 9.15
N GLU A 111 -5.21 -7.72 9.07
CA GLU A 111 -4.30 -8.00 7.96
C GLU A 111 -2.84 -7.96 8.42
N ASP A 112 -2.03 -8.86 7.86
CA ASP A 112 -0.57 -8.91 8.05
C ASP A 112 0.07 -9.15 6.68
N THR A 113 0.75 -8.14 6.14
CA THR A 113 1.25 -8.11 4.77
C THR A 113 2.76 -7.90 4.75
N PHE A 114 3.44 -8.62 3.84
CA PHE A 114 4.84 -8.42 3.53
C PHE A 114 4.96 -7.88 2.11
N ASP A 115 5.28 -6.61 1.99
CA ASP A 115 5.48 -5.91 0.73
C ASP A 115 6.93 -6.02 0.24
N PHE A 116 7.12 -6.10 -1.06
CA PHE A 116 8.44 -6.24 -1.69
C PHE A 116 8.73 -5.07 -2.62
N TYR A 117 9.74 -4.26 -2.26
CA TYR A 117 10.12 -3.05 -2.99
C TYR A 117 11.57 -3.10 -3.44
N ALA A 118 11.89 -2.40 -4.54
CA ALA A 118 13.28 -2.09 -4.90
C ALA A 118 13.34 -0.71 -5.57
N GLN A 119 14.46 -0.01 -5.43
CA GLN A 119 14.71 1.26 -6.09
C GLN A 119 15.60 1.04 -7.30
N ASP A 120 15.19 1.57 -8.46
CA ASP A 120 16.03 1.57 -9.66
C ASP A 120 17.10 2.67 -9.62
N THR A 121 18.05 2.61 -10.55
CA THR A 121 19.16 3.57 -10.61
C THR A 121 18.73 4.99 -10.97
N THR A 122 17.49 5.20 -11.38
CA THR A 122 16.89 6.52 -11.66
C THR A 122 16.12 7.08 -10.47
N GLY A 123 15.96 6.28 -9.40
CA GLY A 123 15.34 6.69 -8.14
C GLY A 123 13.85 6.35 -8.02
N ASN A 124 13.25 5.66 -9.02
CA ASN A 124 11.89 5.16 -8.87
C ASN A 124 11.88 4.00 -7.89
N VAL A 125 10.91 3.97 -7.00
CA VAL A 125 10.64 2.81 -6.14
C VAL A 125 9.56 1.96 -6.78
N TRP A 126 9.93 0.72 -7.09
CA TRP A 126 9.07 -0.27 -7.71
C TRP A 126 8.43 -1.16 -6.67
N TYR A 127 7.18 -1.56 -6.92
CA TYR A 127 6.45 -2.54 -6.13
C TYR A 127 6.41 -3.87 -6.87
N PHE A 128 6.97 -4.92 -6.25
CA PHE A 128 7.14 -6.24 -6.84
C PHE A 128 6.10 -7.25 -6.36
N GLY A 129 5.24 -6.87 -5.46
CA GLY A 129 4.20 -7.73 -4.93
C GLY A 129 4.12 -7.74 -3.43
N GLU A 130 3.17 -8.52 -2.94
CA GLU A 130 2.88 -8.68 -1.53
C GLU A 130 2.47 -10.11 -1.18
N ASP A 131 2.81 -10.52 0.05
CA ASP A 131 2.34 -11.76 0.68
C ASP A 131 1.38 -11.38 1.80
N VAL A 132 0.08 -11.61 1.58
CA VAL A 132 -1.02 -11.13 2.42
C VAL A 132 -1.59 -12.26 3.25
N THR A 133 -1.82 -12.00 4.53
CA THR A 133 -2.65 -12.82 5.41
C THR A 133 -3.80 -11.99 5.95
N ASN A 134 -5.02 -12.26 5.49
CA ASN A 134 -6.23 -11.67 6.01
C ASN A 134 -6.79 -12.53 7.15
N TYR A 135 -7.22 -11.92 8.23
CA TYR A 135 -7.81 -12.58 9.39
C TYR A 135 -9.32 -12.33 9.41
N ARG A 136 -10.11 -13.40 9.42
CA ARG A 136 -11.57 -13.37 9.39
C ARG A 136 -12.13 -13.69 10.76
N TYR A 137 -13.07 -12.89 11.25
CA TYR A 137 -13.68 -13.05 12.57
C TYR A 137 -15.19 -13.17 12.44
N ASP A 138 -15.83 -13.93 13.36
CA ASP A 138 -17.27 -13.96 13.52
C ASP A 138 -17.77 -12.70 14.28
N GLU A 139 -19.09 -12.56 14.39
CA GLU A 139 -19.73 -11.43 15.11
C GLU A 139 -19.38 -11.40 16.61
N ALA A 140 -18.94 -12.50 17.18
CA ALA A 140 -18.47 -12.59 18.57
C ALA A 140 -16.98 -12.26 18.75
N GLY A 141 -16.27 -11.94 17.63
CA GLY A 141 -14.85 -11.64 17.64
C GLY A 141 -13.93 -12.86 17.67
N ASN A 142 -14.43 -14.06 17.40
CA ASN A 142 -13.59 -15.24 17.34
C ASN A 142 -12.99 -15.38 15.93
N LEU A 143 -11.70 -15.70 15.85
CA LEU A 143 -11.04 -16.00 14.57
C LEU A 143 -11.65 -17.27 13.95
N ILE A 144 -12.20 -17.17 12.74
CA ILE A 144 -12.83 -18.26 12.00
C ILE A 144 -11.98 -18.78 10.83
N GLY A 145 -10.94 -18.05 10.45
CA GLY A 145 -10.03 -18.45 9.39
C GLY A 145 -9.12 -17.33 8.91
N THR A 146 -8.25 -17.69 7.98
CA THR A 146 -7.39 -16.75 7.25
C THR A 146 -7.46 -17.06 5.76
N ASP A 147 -7.22 -16.05 4.92
CA ASP A 147 -7.01 -16.20 3.48
C ASP A 147 -5.87 -15.30 3.01
N SER A 148 -5.51 -15.39 1.74
CA SER A 148 -4.48 -14.58 1.10
C SER A 148 -5.03 -13.83 -0.10
N GLU A 149 -6.27 -13.42 -0.03
CA GLU A 149 -6.90 -12.59 -1.06
C GLU A 149 -6.07 -11.32 -1.30
N SER A 150 -5.89 -10.94 -2.57
CA SER A 150 -5.03 -9.86 -3.03
C SER A 150 -3.50 -10.06 -2.94
N ALA A 151 -3.01 -11.19 -2.43
CA ALA A 151 -1.59 -11.49 -2.54
C ALA A 151 -1.18 -11.67 -4.01
N TRP A 152 -0.08 -11.06 -4.41
CA TRP A 152 0.43 -11.15 -5.78
C TRP A 152 1.94 -11.03 -5.82
N LEU A 153 2.56 -11.55 -6.90
CA LEU A 153 3.99 -11.40 -7.15
C LEU A 153 4.25 -11.08 -8.63
N ALA A 154 5.09 -10.10 -8.89
CA ALA A 154 5.53 -9.77 -10.25
C ALA A 154 6.17 -10.99 -10.94
N GLY A 155 5.74 -11.26 -12.18
CA GLY A 155 6.13 -12.43 -12.96
C GLY A 155 5.26 -13.68 -12.74
N ALA A 156 4.42 -13.75 -11.69
CA ALA A 156 3.42 -14.79 -11.53
C ALA A 156 2.08 -14.34 -12.17
N ASN A 157 1.31 -15.28 -12.71
CA ASN A 157 -0.04 -15.03 -13.28
C ASN A 157 -0.12 -13.86 -14.29
N GLY A 158 1.02 -13.47 -14.90
CA GLY A 158 1.09 -12.30 -15.79
C GLY A 158 1.17 -10.95 -15.08
N ALA A 159 1.35 -10.94 -13.77
CA ALA A 159 1.53 -9.73 -12.98
C ALA A 159 2.81 -8.97 -13.35
N LEU A 160 2.74 -7.65 -13.43
CA LEU A 160 3.85 -6.75 -13.72
C LEU A 160 4.07 -5.79 -12.55
N PRO A 161 5.34 -5.48 -12.21
CA PRO A 161 5.61 -4.51 -11.17
C PRO A 161 5.27 -3.09 -11.63
N GLY A 162 4.77 -2.27 -10.70
CA GLY A 162 4.49 -0.86 -10.91
C GLY A 162 5.37 0.04 -10.06
N PHE A 163 5.10 1.34 -10.06
CA PHE A 163 5.76 2.28 -9.16
C PHE A 163 4.95 2.47 -7.88
N ILE A 164 5.56 2.22 -6.71
CA ILE A 164 4.96 2.73 -5.48
C ILE A 164 5.27 4.22 -5.32
N MET A 165 6.45 4.67 -5.81
CA MET A 165 6.86 6.08 -5.79
C MET A 165 7.78 6.37 -6.97
N PRO A 166 7.34 7.18 -7.96
CA PRO A 166 8.21 7.61 -9.05
C PRO A 166 9.26 8.62 -8.56
N ALA A 167 10.40 8.67 -9.23
CA ALA A 167 11.45 9.64 -8.98
C ALA A 167 11.06 11.05 -9.45
N ASP A 168 10.35 11.11 -10.59
CA ASP A 168 9.86 12.37 -11.16
C ASP A 168 8.39 12.58 -10.80
N LEU A 169 8.14 13.62 -10.01
CA LEU A 169 6.84 13.95 -9.47
C LEU A 169 6.19 15.04 -10.32
N THR A 170 5.57 14.66 -11.42
CA THR A 170 4.79 15.59 -12.26
C THR A 170 3.33 15.62 -11.80
N LEU A 171 2.77 16.83 -11.60
CA LEU A 171 1.36 17.00 -11.27
C LEU A 171 0.44 16.37 -12.32
N GLY A 172 -0.53 15.59 -11.86
CA GLY A 172 -1.46 14.85 -12.71
C GLY A 172 -0.86 13.57 -13.33
N PHE A 173 0.37 13.21 -13.02
CA PHE A 173 0.94 11.93 -13.45
C PHE A 173 0.23 10.80 -12.75
N ASN A 174 -0.48 9.97 -13.53
CA ASN A 174 -1.21 8.79 -13.09
C ASN A 174 -0.45 7.53 -13.55
N TYR A 175 -0.18 6.62 -12.62
CA TYR A 175 0.62 5.43 -12.84
C TYR A 175 0.09 4.23 -12.05
N PHE A 176 0.33 3.03 -12.58
CA PHE A 176 0.07 1.79 -11.86
C PHE A 176 1.08 1.59 -10.73
N GLN A 177 0.57 1.32 -9.53
CA GLN A 177 1.35 0.79 -8.42
C GLN A 177 1.44 -0.72 -8.53
N GLU A 178 0.38 -1.35 -9.00
CA GLU A 178 0.21 -2.78 -9.18
C GLU A 178 -0.45 -3.08 -10.51
N SER A 179 0.00 -4.14 -11.19
CA SER A 179 -0.63 -4.60 -12.42
C SER A 179 -0.73 -6.13 -12.41
N ALA A 180 -1.62 -6.66 -11.57
CA ALA A 180 -1.88 -8.07 -11.36
C ALA A 180 -3.40 -8.38 -11.43
N PRO A 181 -4.03 -8.29 -12.62
CA PRO A 181 -5.48 -8.37 -12.75
C PRO A 181 -6.06 -9.75 -12.39
N ILE A 182 -5.27 -10.84 -12.49
CA ILE A 182 -5.72 -12.18 -12.11
C ILE A 182 -5.72 -12.34 -10.58
N ASP A 183 -4.80 -11.67 -9.90
CA ASP A 183 -4.63 -11.70 -8.46
C ASP A 183 -5.39 -10.55 -7.77
N GLU A 184 -6.26 -9.85 -8.51
CA GLU A 184 -7.11 -8.74 -8.05
C GLU A 184 -6.34 -7.55 -7.46
N ALA A 185 -5.17 -7.20 -8.03
CA ALA A 185 -4.35 -6.05 -7.65
C ALA A 185 -4.13 -5.12 -8.85
N LEU A 186 -4.86 -3.98 -8.90
CA LEU A 186 -4.82 -2.98 -9.99
C LEU A 186 -4.89 -1.56 -9.42
N ASP A 187 -4.07 -1.29 -8.43
CA ASP A 187 -4.05 0.02 -7.80
C ASP A 187 -3.20 1.01 -8.57
N GLN A 188 -3.68 2.24 -8.58
CA GLN A 188 -3.11 3.36 -9.30
C GLN A 188 -2.89 4.53 -8.35
N ALA A 189 -1.91 5.35 -8.67
CA ALA A 189 -1.67 6.57 -7.95
C ALA A 189 -1.55 7.77 -8.89
N THR A 190 -2.05 8.91 -8.45
CA THR A 190 -1.95 10.19 -9.18
C THR A 190 -1.32 11.25 -8.28
N THR A 191 -0.28 11.92 -8.78
CA THR A 191 0.31 13.06 -8.09
C THR A 191 -0.65 14.25 -8.11
N ILE A 192 -1.21 14.61 -6.95
CA ILE A 192 -2.22 15.68 -6.82
C ILE A 192 -1.62 17.02 -6.46
N ALA A 193 -0.66 17.05 -5.54
CA ALA A 193 -0.01 18.29 -5.13
C ALA A 193 1.40 18.01 -4.63
N ILE A 194 2.28 19.04 -4.79
CA ILE A 194 3.67 19.01 -4.32
C ILE A 194 3.90 20.28 -3.51
N GLY A 195 4.77 20.22 -2.51
CA GLY A 195 5.14 21.40 -1.72
C GLY A 195 4.08 21.82 -0.70
N GLN A 196 3.21 20.91 -0.28
CA GLN A 196 2.18 21.19 0.71
C GLN A 196 2.78 21.36 2.11
N PHE A 197 2.11 22.17 2.95
CA PHE A 197 2.31 22.16 4.39
C PHE A 197 1.24 21.26 5.03
N VAL A 198 1.68 20.34 5.88
CA VAL A 198 0.77 19.42 6.62
C VAL A 198 1.17 19.41 8.09
N SER A 199 0.20 19.66 8.96
CA SER A 199 0.33 19.57 10.42
C SER A 199 -0.49 18.40 10.93
N ILE A 200 0.16 17.49 11.64
CA ILE A 200 -0.45 16.35 12.34
C ILE A 200 0.00 16.35 13.80
N ALA A 201 -0.61 15.50 14.61
CA ALA A 201 -0.25 15.42 16.03
C ALA A 201 1.23 15.10 16.28
N PHE A 202 1.88 14.37 15.39
CA PHE A 202 3.30 13.99 15.49
C PHE A 202 4.27 15.12 15.11
N GLY A 203 3.86 16.09 14.29
CA GLY A 203 4.69 17.24 13.89
C GLY A 203 4.18 18.02 12.69
N ASP A 204 4.94 19.05 12.33
CA ASP A 204 4.70 19.91 11.18
C ASP A 204 5.65 19.56 10.03
N TYR A 205 5.11 19.41 8.82
CA TYR A 205 5.86 18.98 7.65
C TYR A 205 5.68 19.97 6.50
N ASN A 206 6.80 20.32 5.87
CA ASN A 206 6.84 21.19 4.67
C ASN A 206 7.20 20.33 3.45
N ASN A 207 6.90 20.85 2.26
CA ASN A 207 7.19 20.20 0.98
C ASN A 207 6.55 18.79 0.87
N VAL A 208 5.38 18.60 1.48
CA VAL A 208 4.67 17.33 1.45
C VAL A 208 4.12 17.08 0.04
N LEU A 209 4.30 15.84 -0.43
CA LEU A 209 3.66 15.30 -1.62
C LEU A 209 2.28 14.76 -1.24
N LYS A 210 1.25 15.12 -2.02
CA LYS A 210 -0.10 14.53 -1.91
C LYS A 210 -0.38 13.68 -3.13
N VAL A 211 -0.77 12.43 -2.90
CA VAL A 211 -1.10 11.43 -3.91
C VAL A 211 -2.54 10.99 -3.73
N LEU A 212 -3.28 10.84 -4.82
CA LEU A 212 -4.58 10.17 -4.84
C LEU A 212 -4.34 8.71 -5.26
N GLU A 213 -4.78 7.77 -4.45
CA GLU A 213 -4.82 6.35 -4.80
C GLU A 213 -6.25 5.93 -5.14
N THR A 214 -6.36 5.08 -6.17
CA THR A 214 -7.60 4.53 -6.71
C THR A 214 -7.36 3.10 -7.18
N SER A 215 -8.42 2.31 -7.36
CA SER A 215 -8.32 0.97 -7.93
C SER A 215 -9.28 0.82 -9.11
N GLU A 216 -8.86 0.14 -10.19
CA GLU A 216 -9.77 -0.21 -11.27
C GLU A 216 -10.80 -1.26 -10.86
N LEU A 217 -10.47 -2.07 -9.84
CA LEU A 217 -11.33 -3.14 -9.34
C LEU A 217 -12.35 -2.66 -8.33
N ILE A 218 -12.05 -1.56 -7.63
CA ILE A 218 -12.90 -0.98 -6.60
C ILE A 218 -13.20 0.48 -6.97
N PRO A 219 -14.24 0.76 -7.77
CA PRO A 219 -14.50 2.10 -8.34
C PRO A 219 -14.69 3.22 -7.32
N ASP A 220 -15.06 2.87 -6.08
CA ASP A 220 -15.28 3.83 -5.00
C ASP A 220 -14.08 3.94 -4.04
N LEU A 221 -13.00 3.17 -4.27
CA LEU A 221 -11.75 3.34 -3.54
C LEU A 221 -11.11 4.66 -3.97
N ARG A 222 -11.05 5.60 -3.05
CA ARG A 222 -10.38 6.89 -3.22
C ARG A 222 -9.77 7.26 -1.89
N GLU A 223 -8.46 7.40 -1.87
CA GLU A 223 -7.74 7.83 -0.68
C GLU A 223 -6.63 8.83 -1.02
N PHE A 224 -6.37 9.76 -0.11
CA PHE A 224 -5.19 10.59 -0.20
C PHE A 224 -4.11 10.07 0.72
N LYS A 225 -2.91 9.92 0.18
CA LYS A 225 -1.69 9.68 0.95
C LYS A 225 -0.78 10.90 0.90
N TYR A 226 -0.21 11.25 2.04
CA TYR A 226 0.65 12.40 2.20
C TYR A 226 2.03 11.95 2.63
N TYR A 227 3.03 12.28 1.84
CA TYR A 227 4.41 11.87 2.04
C TYR A 227 5.30 13.08 2.33
N ALA A 228 6.02 13.07 3.45
CA ALA A 228 6.97 14.11 3.81
C ALA A 228 8.41 13.72 3.40
N PRO A 229 9.23 14.70 2.94
CA PRO A 229 10.60 14.42 2.54
C PRO A 229 11.42 13.78 3.66
N GLY A 230 12.10 12.66 3.36
CA GLY A 230 12.94 11.91 4.29
C GLY A 230 12.18 11.14 5.37
N GLN A 231 10.87 11.35 5.47
CA GLN A 231 9.99 10.68 6.44
C GLN A 231 9.15 9.58 5.77
N GLY A 232 8.76 9.77 4.51
CA GLY A 232 7.78 8.91 3.85
C GLY A 232 6.34 9.29 4.23
N LEU A 233 5.45 8.30 4.28
CA LEU A 233 4.04 8.50 4.62
C LEU A 233 3.88 9.10 6.03
N ILE A 234 2.98 10.11 6.15
CA ILE A 234 2.67 10.79 7.42
C ILE A 234 1.17 10.83 7.71
N LEU A 235 0.34 10.76 6.68
CA LEU A 235 -1.12 10.92 6.79
C LEU A 235 -1.81 10.16 5.68
N LEU A 236 -2.95 9.50 6.01
CA LEU A 236 -3.91 8.94 5.07
C LEU A 236 -5.27 9.60 5.32
N GLU A 237 -5.99 9.88 4.23
CA GLU A 237 -7.40 10.29 4.24
C GLU A 237 -8.17 9.33 3.33
N GLU A 238 -9.04 8.52 3.92
CA GLU A 238 -9.73 7.41 3.26
C GLU A 238 -11.21 7.72 3.02
N GLY A 239 -11.84 6.95 2.10
CA GLY A 239 -13.27 7.04 1.84
C GLY A 239 -13.69 8.38 1.27
N LEU A 240 -12.88 8.95 0.37
CA LEU A 240 -13.19 10.21 -0.30
C LEU A 240 -14.42 10.06 -1.21
N SER A 241 -15.29 11.05 -1.17
CA SER A 241 -16.41 11.18 -2.11
C SER A 241 -15.93 11.34 -3.56
N ALA A 242 -16.84 11.18 -4.54
CA ALA A 242 -16.50 11.26 -5.96
C ALA A 242 -15.89 12.59 -6.39
N ASP A 243 -16.15 13.67 -5.66
CA ASP A 243 -15.52 14.99 -5.86
C ASP A 243 -14.22 15.19 -5.06
N LEU A 244 -13.70 14.10 -4.50
CA LEU A 244 -12.46 14.05 -3.71
C LEU A 244 -12.52 14.90 -2.43
N SER A 245 -13.68 15.04 -1.86
CA SER A 245 -13.92 15.73 -0.59
C SER A 245 -14.43 14.76 0.48
N ASN A 246 -14.59 15.27 1.71
CA ASN A 246 -15.24 14.58 2.82
C ASN A 246 -14.70 13.16 3.07
N PRO A 247 -13.43 13.00 3.46
CA PRO A 247 -12.91 11.70 3.86
C PRO A 247 -13.73 11.14 5.02
N THR A 248 -14.04 9.85 4.98
CA THR A 248 -14.71 9.14 6.08
C THR A 248 -13.71 8.57 7.09
N GLY A 249 -12.41 8.61 6.76
CA GLY A 249 -11.32 8.20 7.63
C GLY A 249 -10.11 9.12 7.54
N ARG A 250 -9.41 9.28 8.67
CA ARG A 250 -8.16 10.02 8.76
C ARG A 250 -7.22 9.32 9.74
N LEU A 251 -6.10 8.81 9.21
CA LEU A 251 -5.08 8.14 10.01
C LEU A 251 -3.77 8.93 9.94
N GLU A 252 -3.26 9.32 11.09
CA GLU A 252 -2.03 10.10 11.22
C GLU A 252 -0.89 9.25 11.78
N LEU A 253 0.32 9.54 11.35
CA LEU A 253 1.52 9.05 12.05
C LEU A 253 1.48 9.57 13.50
N VAL A 254 1.48 8.66 14.47
CA VAL A 254 1.40 9.00 15.91
C VAL A 254 2.64 8.57 16.69
N SER A 255 3.43 7.64 16.13
CA SER A 255 4.61 7.13 16.82
C SER A 255 5.63 6.56 15.84
N GLU A 256 6.92 6.78 16.16
CA GLU A 256 8.06 6.09 15.58
C GLU A 256 8.91 5.50 16.69
N VAL A 257 9.09 4.19 16.68
CA VAL A 257 9.87 3.48 17.70
C VAL A 257 11.04 2.78 17.03
N PRO A 258 12.30 3.12 17.34
CA PRO A 258 13.45 2.37 16.86
C PRO A 258 13.36 0.91 17.32
N LEU A 259 13.53 -0.02 16.41
CA LEU A 259 13.56 -1.44 16.78
C LEU A 259 14.93 -1.79 17.38
N PRO A 260 14.96 -2.59 18.46
CA PRO A 260 16.21 -3.03 19.06
C PRO A 260 17.06 -3.81 18.06
N ALA A 261 18.37 -3.52 18.02
CA ALA A 261 19.31 -4.24 17.15
C ALA A 261 19.33 -5.76 17.40
N THR A 262 18.88 -6.22 18.55
CA THR A 262 18.76 -7.64 18.93
C THR A 262 17.74 -8.42 18.11
N LEU A 263 16.72 -7.78 17.52
CA LEU A 263 15.79 -8.46 16.62
C LEU A 263 16.45 -8.90 15.31
N TRP A 264 17.45 -8.16 14.82
CA TRP A 264 18.26 -8.55 13.67
C TRP A 264 19.15 -9.78 13.95
N LEU A 265 19.67 -9.90 15.16
CA LEU A 265 20.48 -11.06 15.56
C LEU A 265 19.66 -12.34 15.65
N LEU A 266 18.38 -12.25 16.02
CA LEU A 266 17.48 -13.41 16.04
C LEU A 266 17.16 -13.88 14.63
N ALA A 267 16.87 -12.97 13.70
CA ALA A 267 16.61 -13.31 12.29
C ALA A 267 17.84 -13.95 11.64
N LEU A 268 19.03 -13.39 11.84
CA LEU A 268 20.29 -13.96 11.35
C LEU A 268 20.63 -15.30 12.01
N GLY A 269 20.28 -15.49 13.30
CA GLY A 269 20.47 -16.75 14.01
C GLY A 269 19.61 -17.90 13.46
N LEU A 270 18.38 -17.62 13.06
CA LEU A 270 17.47 -18.62 12.50
C LEU A 270 17.88 -19.02 11.07
N THR A 271 18.36 -18.10 10.24
CA THR A 271 18.89 -18.42 8.91
C THR A 271 20.19 -19.22 8.98
N GLY A 272 21.06 -18.93 9.95
CA GLY A 272 22.28 -19.70 10.20
C GLY A 272 22.01 -21.15 10.63
N LEU A 273 20.96 -21.39 11.43
CA LEU A 273 20.57 -22.73 11.87
C LEU A 273 19.94 -23.55 10.74
N SER A 274 19.19 -22.95 9.84
CA SER A 274 18.63 -23.64 8.68
C SER A 274 19.70 -24.13 7.70
N GLN A 275 20.74 -23.32 7.45
CA GLN A 275 21.87 -23.68 6.59
C GLN A 275 22.78 -24.75 7.24
N ALA A 276 22.95 -24.75 8.56
CA ALA A 276 23.73 -25.77 9.27
C ALA A 276 23.06 -27.15 9.22
N ARG A 277 21.73 -27.21 9.10
CA ARG A 277 20.96 -28.45 9.01
C ARG A 277 21.02 -29.10 7.63
N SER A 278 21.16 -28.30 6.57
CA SER A 278 21.25 -28.80 5.18
C SER A 278 22.62 -29.38 4.80
N ARG A 279 23.67 -29.19 5.62
CA ARG A 279 25.03 -29.73 5.39
C ARG A 279 25.29 -31.08 6.07
N ARG A 280 24.29 -31.72 6.68
CA ARG A 280 24.40 -33.01 7.38
C ARG A 280 23.53 -34.11 6.78
N ILE A 281 23.29 -34.10 5.46
CA ILE A 281 22.70 -35.21 4.73
C ILE A 281 23.63 -35.58 3.57
#